data_8af28e67c4ebf3d7518e75799762eab7
#
_entry.id   8af28e67c4ebf3d7518e75799762eab7
#
_cell.length_a   1.000
_cell.length_b   1.000
_cell.length_c   1.000
_cell.angle_alpha   90.00
_cell.angle_beta   90.00
_cell.angle_gamma   90.00
#
_symmetry.space_group_name_H-M   'P 1'
#
loop_
_entity.id
_entity.type
_entity.pdbx_description
1 polymer ?
#
loop_
_entity_poly.entity_id
_entity_poly.type
_entity_poly.pdbx_seq_one_letter_code
_entity_poly.pdbx_strand_id
1 'polypeptide(L)'
;MLRETLAVQRDTGVRVFDADDVEVARDVHLSDVSLASMELGPYRHFMQKEIHEQPRAISDTLEGIVDAGGFDPALFGANAAEVLGDIESVQILACGTSYYAGLTARYWLEDLAGIPCAVDIASEYRYRKVVANQKQLIVTISQSGETLDTMEALKYAKSLGQDRTLSICNVPESAIPRASKLVFYTRAGAEIGVASTKAFTTQLVALFALTGVLAKLRGRLSAEAEAALLDDLRHLPGSVQH
;
A
#
# COMPACT_ATOMS: atom_id res chain seq x y z
N MET A 1 -7.91 -1.76 20.86
CA MET A 1 -9.33 -2.20 20.94
C MET A 1 -10.11 -1.26 20.03
N LEU A 2 -10.41 -1.69 18.80
CA LEU A 2 -11.30 -0.94 17.90
C LEU A 2 -12.68 -1.02 18.52
N ARG A 3 -13.20 0.11 19.03
CA ARG A 3 -14.59 0.19 19.42
C ARG A 3 -15.41 0.15 18.15
N GLU A 4 -16.27 -0.83 18.01
CA GLU A 4 -17.23 -0.88 16.92
C GLU A 4 -18.07 0.39 16.95
N THR A 5 -18.23 1.02 15.81
CA THR A 5 -18.97 2.27 15.66
C THR A 5 -20.02 2.05 14.58
N LEU A 6 -21.28 2.32 14.90
CA LEU A 6 -22.38 2.24 13.93
C LEU A 6 -22.70 3.64 13.43
N ALA A 7 -22.72 3.83 12.10
CA ALA A 7 -23.17 5.04 11.46
C ALA A 7 -24.59 4.84 10.89
N VAL A 8 -25.52 5.70 11.27
CA VAL A 8 -26.88 5.70 10.73
C VAL A 8 -27.07 6.94 9.85
N GLN A 9 -27.24 6.72 8.55
CA GLN A 9 -27.54 7.78 7.59
C GLN A 9 -29.06 7.95 7.44
N ARG A 10 -29.54 9.20 7.51
CA ARG A 10 -30.92 9.59 7.22
C ARG A 10 -30.92 10.83 6.30
N ASP A 11 -32.04 11.16 5.72
CA ASP A 11 -32.22 12.34 4.84
C ASP A 11 -31.78 13.68 5.50
N THR A 12 -31.64 13.72 6.80
CA THR A 12 -31.27 14.91 7.59
C THR A 12 -29.81 14.91 8.07
N GLY A 13 -28.99 13.91 7.72
CA GLY A 13 -27.59 13.83 8.13
C GLY A 13 -27.15 12.44 8.60
N VAL A 14 -25.90 12.37 9.05
CA VAL A 14 -25.27 11.15 9.59
C VAL A 14 -25.14 11.28 11.11
N ARG A 15 -25.60 10.29 11.84
CA ARG A 15 -25.40 10.17 13.29
C ARG A 15 -24.51 8.95 13.57
N VAL A 16 -23.54 9.12 14.43
CA VAL A 16 -22.53 8.08 14.75
C VAL A 16 -22.70 7.68 16.22
N PHE A 17 -22.78 6.38 16.48
CA PHE A 17 -22.95 5.81 17.81
C PHE A 17 -21.75 4.91 18.15
N ASP A 18 -21.31 4.90 19.39
CA ASP A 18 -20.28 3.97 19.87
C ASP A 18 -20.88 2.59 20.23
N ALA A 19 -20.04 1.69 20.74
CA ALA A 19 -20.45 0.33 21.10
C ALA A 19 -21.46 0.28 22.28
N ASP A 20 -21.60 1.37 23.01
CA ASP A 20 -22.54 1.51 24.13
C ASP A 20 -23.83 2.21 23.69
N ASP A 21 -24.07 2.35 22.38
CA ASP A 21 -25.21 3.03 21.74
C ASP A 21 -25.33 4.53 22.11
N VAL A 22 -24.21 5.16 22.46
CA VAL A 22 -24.13 6.59 22.78
C VAL A 22 -23.73 7.35 21.52
N GLU A 23 -24.47 8.43 21.19
CA GLU A 23 -24.14 9.29 20.08
C GLU A 23 -22.81 10.01 20.33
N VAL A 24 -21.87 9.90 19.38
CA VAL A 24 -20.53 10.48 19.46
C VAL A 24 -20.27 11.38 18.27
N ALA A 25 -19.68 12.55 18.52
CA ALA A 25 -19.17 13.40 17.46
C ALA A 25 -17.90 12.80 16.85
N ARG A 26 -17.79 12.85 15.51
CA ARG A 26 -16.61 12.50 14.75
C ARG A 26 -16.24 13.65 13.84
N ASP A 27 -14.95 13.86 13.64
CA ASP A 27 -14.48 14.84 12.67
C ASP A 27 -14.92 14.44 11.26
N VAL A 28 -15.40 15.42 10.52
CA VAL A 28 -15.83 15.23 9.13
C VAL A 28 -14.66 15.51 8.22
N HIS A 29 -14.20 14.50 7.49
CA HIS A 29 -13.22 14.65 6.43
C HIS A 29 -13.92 14.73 5.09
N LEU A 30 -13.59 15.77 4.30
CA LEU A 30 -14.09 15.88 2.93
C LEU A 30 -13.26 14.93 2.06
N SER A 31 -13.92 14.09 1.28
CA SER A 31 -13.29 13.22 0.31
C SER A 31 -12.86 14.04 -0.91
N ASP A 32 -11.60 13.91 -1.33
CA ASP A 32 -11.05 14.51 -2.55
C ASP A 32 -11.48 13.76 -3.83
N VAL A 33 -12.32 12.73 -3.69
CA VAL A 33 -12.84 11.96 -4.84
C VAL A 33 -13.80 12.84 -5.64
N SER A 34 -13.38 13.29 -6.81
CA SER A 34 -14.24 14.06 -7.71
C SER A 34 -15.29 13.18 -8.37
N LEU A 35 -16.52 13.70 -8.56
CA LEU A 35 -17.57 13.02 -9.33
C LEU A 35 -17.09 12.66 -10.74
N ALA A 36 -16.27 13.50 -11.36
CA ALA A 36 -15.67 13.26 -12.68
C ALA A 36 -14.80 11.99 -12.72
N SER A 37 -14.16 11.61 -11.60
CA SER A 37 -13.39 10.37 -11.53
C SER A 37 -14.26 9.11 -11.58
N MET A 38 -15.54 9.24 -11.23
CA MET A 38 -16.53 8.15 -11.24
C MET A 38 -17.30 8.04 -12.57
N GLU A 39 -17.12 8.98 -13.50
CA GLU A 39 -17.76 8.94 -14.81
C GLU A 39 -16.98 8.03 -15.78
N LEU A 40 -17.70 7.27 -16.62
CA LEU A 40 -17.09 6.40 -17.62
C LEU A 40 -16.33 7.17 -18.72
N GLY A 41 -16.75 8.43 -18.98
CA GLY A 41 -16.21 9.21 -20.10
C GLY A 41 -16.43 8.49 -21.45
N PRO A 42 -15.41 8.42 -22.33
CA PRO A 42 -15.54 7.82 -23.67
C PRO A 42 -15.47 6.26 -23.64
N TYR A 43 -15.29 5.65 -22.50
CA TYR A 43 -15.07 4.20 -22.36
C TYR A 43 -16.40 3.45 -22.18
N ARG A 44 -16.44 2.20 -22.61
CA ARG A 44 -17.62 1.33 -22.43
C ARG A 44 -17.71 0.70 -21.05
N HIS A 45 -16.56 0.49 -20.39
CA HIS A 45 -16.45 -0.20 -19.12
C HIS A 45 -15.43 0.48 -18.21
N PHE A 46 -15.63 0.49 -16.91
CA PHE A 46 -14.69 1.04 -15.94
C PHE A 46 -13.30 0.41 -16.05
N MET A 47 -13.21 -0.90 -16.18
CA MET A 47 -11.94 -1.59 -16.38
C MET A 47 -11.17 -1.07 -17.59
N GLN A 48 -11.84 -0.80 -18.71
CA GLN A 48 -11.21 -0.20 -19.89
C GLN A 48 -10.67 1.20 -19.60
N LYS A 49 -11.46 2.06 -18.94
CA LYS A 49 -11.03 3.37 -18.48
C LYS A 49 -9.78 3.26 -17.58
N GLU A 50 -9.84 2.40 -16.60
CA GLU A 50 -8.77 2.23 -15.61
C GLU A 50 -7.46 1.69 -16.21
N ILE A 51 -7.54 0.85 -17.26
CA ILE A 51 -6.37 0.43 -18.05
C ILE A 51 -5.71 1.66 -18.69
N HIS A 52 -6.48 2.56 -19.29
CA HIS A 52 -5.94 3.77 -19.91
C HIS A 52 -5.53 4.85 -18.91
N GLU A 53 -5.98 4.77 -17.66
CA GLU A 53 -5.55 5.67 -16.59
C GLU A 53 -4.21 5.26 -15.94
N GLN A 54 -3.65 4.10 -16.25
CA GLN A 54 -2.40 3.62 -15.66
C GLN A 54 -1.24 4.63 -15.78
N PRO A 55 -0.96 5.25 -16.94
CA PRO A 55 0.14 6.21 -17.05
C PRO A 55 0.01 7.36 -16.04
N ARG A 56 -1.20 7.91 -15.90
CA ARG A 56 -1.48 8.96 -14.94
C ARG A 56 -1.33 8.47 -13.49
N ALA A 57 -1.93 7.32 -13.16
CA ALA A 57 -1.86 6.74 -11.83
C ALA A 57 -0.41 6.46 -11.40
N ILE A 58 0.43 5.98 -12.33
CA ILE A 58 1.87 5.80 -12.10
C ILE A 58 2.53 7.16 -11.83
N SER A 59 2.24 8.18 -12.64
CA SER A 59 2.79 9.53 -12.46
C SER A 59 2.44 10.10 -11.08
N ASP A 60 1.15 10.03 -10.70
CA ASP A 60 0.66 10.51 -9.40
C ASP A 60 1.30 9.75 -8.22
N THR A 61 1.60 8.46 -8.41
CA THR A 61 2.29 7.64 -7.40
C THR A 61 3.77 8.01 -7.29
N LEU A 62 4.42 8.31 -8.41
CA LEU A 62 5.84 8.67 -8.48
C LEU A 62 6.13 10.09 -7.98
N GLU A 63 5.15 10.98 -7.97
CA GLU A 63 5.32 12.39 -7.58
C GLU A 63 6.04 12.50 -6.23
N GLY A 64 5.57 11.81 -5.19
CA GLY A 64 6.21 11.84 -3.88
C GLY A 64 7.65 11.28 -3.86
N ILE A 65 7.96 10.31 -4.72
CA ILE A 65 9.30 9.70 -4.82
C ILE A 65 10.27 10.66 -5.50
N VAL A 66 9.83 11.28 -6.59
CA VAL A 66 10.64 12.24 -7.36
C VAL A 66 10.88 13.52 -6.58
N ASP A 67 9.85 14.03 -5.89
CA ASP A 67 9.94 15.26 -5.08
C ASP A 67 10.85 15.09 -3.86
N ALA A 68 10.88 13.88 -3.27
CA ALA A 68 11.82 13.55 -2.20
C ALA A 68 13.29 13.50 -2.66
N GLY A 69 13.55 13.60 -3.97
CA GLY A 69 14.90 13.58 -4.54
C GLY A 69 15.54 12.20 -4.54
N GLY A 70 14.77 11.14 -4.32
CA GLY A 70 15.27 9.77 -4.35
C GLY A 70 14.55 8.80 -3.43
N PHE A 71 15.16 7.63 -3.23
CA PHE A 71 14.65 6.62 -2.32
C PHE A 71 14.94 6.99 -0.86
N ASP A 72 14.03 7.77 -0.26
CA ASP A 72 14.11 8.20 1.13
C ASP A 72 13.15 7.38 2.00
N PRO A 73 13.59 6.87 3.17
CA PRO A 73 12.70 6.18 4.11
C PRO A 73 11.45 7.00 4.47
N ALA A 74 11.53 8.33 4.53
CA ALA A 74 10.41 9.22 4.84
C ALA A 74 9.19 9.06 3.91
N LEU A 75 9.37 8.48 2.71
CA LEU A 75 8.28 8.10 1.81
C LEU A 75 7.23 7.20 2.48
N PHE A 76 7.63 6.44 3.48
CA PHE A 76 6.79 5.49 4.20
C PHE A 76 6.31 5.99 5.57
N GLY A 77 6.70 7.21 5.97
CA GLY A 77 6.32 7.85 7.21
C GLY A 77 7.52 8.36 8.03
N ALA A 78 7.25 9.23 8.99
CA ALA A 78 8.29 9.94 9.76
C ALA A 78 9.28 9.01 10.49
N ASN A 79 8.81 7.84 10.97
CA ASN A 79 9.63 6.88 11.72
C ASN A 79 10.19 5.74 10.85
N ALA A 80 10.11 5.88 9.53
CA ALA A 80 10.45 4.78 8.63
C ALA A 80 11.93 4.40 8.71
N ALA A 81 12.85 5.34 8.87
CA ALA A 81 14.27 5.05 9.03
C ALA A 81 14.56 4.15 10.23
N GLU A 82 13.87 4.35 11.35
CA GLU A 82 13.99 3.50 12.55
C GLU A 82 13.40 2.10 12.31
N VAL A 83 12.19 2.05 11.74
CA VAL A 83 11.48 0.77 11.52
C VAL A 83 12.18 -0.11 10.48
N LEU A 84 12.76 0.50 9.43
CA LEU A 84 13.38 -0.19 8.30
C LEU A 84 14.88 -0.45 8.48
N GLY A 85 15.54 0.24 9.41
CA GLY A 85 17.01 0.31 9.47
C GLY A 85 17.71 -1.00 9.80
N ASP A 86 17.10 -1.88 10.60
CA ASP A 86 17.71 -3.13 11.07
C ASP A 86 16.86 -4.38 10.77
N ILE A 87 15.98 -4.30 9.76
CA ILE A 87 15.20 -5.47 9.34
C ILE A 87 16.10 -6.53 8.69
N GLU A 88 15.81 -7.80 8.97
CA GLU A 88 16.56 -8.95 8.45
C GLU A 88 15.83 -9.67 7.30
N SER A 89 14.50 -9.53 7.24
CA SER A 89 13.66 -10.13 6.19
C SER A 89 12.37 -9.35 5.98
N VAL A 90 11.71 -9.62 4.88
CA VAL A 90 10.40 -9.06 4.53
C VAL A 90 9.38 -10.19 4.43
N GLN A 91 8.20 -10.00 5.00
CA GLN A 91 7.02 -10.85 4.82
C GLN A 91 5.92 -10.02 4.17
N ILE A 92 5.51 -10.36 2.98
CA ILE A 92 4.39 -9.70 2.27
C ILE A 92 3.13 -10.52 2.48
N LEU A 93 2.04 -9.86 2.88
CA LEU A 93 0.73 -10.44 3.15
C LEU A 93 -0.32 -9.74 2.28
N ALA A 94 -0.93 -10.47 1.36
CA ALA A 94 -1.91 -9.91 0.45
C ALA A 94 -2.85 -10.98 -0.12
N CYS A 95 -3.88 -10.54 -0.84
CA CYS A 95 -4.81 -11.39 -1.58
C CYS A 95 -4.90 -10.93 -3.05
N GLY A 96 -5.34 -11.82 -3.94
CA GLY A 96 -5.62 -11.50 -5.34
C GLY A 96 -4.41 -10.93 -6.08
N THR A 97 -4.64 -9.91 -6.89
CA THR A 97 -3.57 -9.25 -7.68
C THR A 97 -2.49 -8.61 -6.80
N SER A 98 -2.83 -8.11 -5.63
CA SER A 98 -1.87 -7.58 -4.66
C SER A 98 -0.87 -8.65 -4.19
N TYR A 99 -1.29 -9.91 -4.07
CA TYR A 99 -0.39 -11.04 -3.81
C TYR A 99 0.62 -11.23 -4.96
N TYR A 100 0.16 -11.13 -6.22
CA TYR A 100 1.04 -11.23 -7.39
C TYR A 100 2.02 -10.05 -7.49
N ALA A 101 1.60 -8.85 -7.08
CA ALA A 101 2.52 -7.71 -6.95
C ALA A 101 3.63 -8.02 -5.94
N GLY A 102 3.28 -8.64 -4.80
CA GLY A 102 4.23 -9.10 -3.81
C GLY A 102 5.21 -10.15 -4.35
N LEU A 103 4.72 -11.12 -5.14
CA LEU A 103 5.58 -12.13 -5.78
C LEU A 103 6.60 -11.50 -6.74
N THR A 104 6.21 -10.46 -7.47
CA THR A 104 7.12 -9.71 -8.34
C THR A 104 8.17 -8.98 -7.50
N ALA A 105 7.75 -8.28 -6.47
CA ALA A 105 8.63 -7.52 -5.60
C ALA A 105 9.66 -8.38 -4.86
N ARG A 106 9.34 -9.64 -4.58
CA ARG A 106 10.30 -10.58 -3.96
C ARG A 106 11.60 -10.65 -4.75
N TYR A 107 11.53 -10.74 -6.07
CA TYR A 107 12.73 -10.79 -6.91
C TYR A 107 13.56 -9.52 -6.76
N TRP A 108 12.95 -8.35 -6.75
CA TRP A 108 13.64 -7.07 -6.58
C TRP A 108 14.26 -6.94 -5.19
N LEU A 109 13.54 -7.32 -4.14
CA LEU A 109 14.04 -7.28 -2.76
C LEU A 109 15.23 -8.18 -2.54
N GLU A 110 15.20 -9.40 -3.12
CA GLU A 110 16.28 -10.36 -3.01
C GLU A 110 17.50 -9.93 -3.85
N ASP A 111 17.30 -9.46 -5.08
CA ASP A 111 18.39 -9.08 -6.00
C ASP A 111 19.02 -7.73 -5.64
N LEU A 112 18.21 -6.66 -5.58
CA LEU A 112 18.71 -5.30 -5.39
C LEU A 112 19.02 -5.00 -3.92
N ALA A 113 18.09 -5.31 -3.00
CA ALA A 113 18.27 -5.01 -1.58
C ALA A 113 19.03 -6.11 -0.83
N GLY A 114 19.17 -7.31 -1.38
CA GLY A 114 19.83 -8.44 -0.73
C GLY A 114 19.15 -8.85 0.56
N ILE A 115 17.82 -8.78 0.59
CA ILE A 115 17.01 -9.10 1.77
C ILE A 115 16.05 -10.25 1.46
N PRO A 116 16.01 -11.33 2.26
CA PRO A 116 15.08 -12.44 2.07
C PRO A 116 13.63 -11.96 2.12
N CYS A 117 12.82 -12.39 1.16
CA CYS A 117 11.42 -12.03 1.09
C CYS A 117 10.52 -13.26 0.95
N ALA A 118 9.58 -13.42 1.86
CA ALA A 118 8.49 -14.36 1.75
C ALA A 118 7.19 -13.64 1.38
N VAL A 119 6.34 -14.31 0.59
CA VAL A 119 5.03 -13.77 0.18
C VAL A 119 3.99 -14.83 0.46
N ASP A 120 3.01 -14.51 1.28
CA ASP A 120 1.92 -15.42 1.64
C ASP A 120 0.57 -14.81 1.24
N ILE A 121 -0.37 -15.69 0.84
CA ILE A 121 -1.77 -15.32 0.78
C ILE A 121 -2.26 -15.05 2.21
N ALA A 122 -2.86 -13.89 2.42
CA ALA A 122 -3.21 -13.44 3.76
C ALA A 122 -4.18 -14.38 4.49
N SER A 123 -5.14 -15.00 3.77
CA SER A 123 -6.03 -16.02 4.34
C SER A 123 -5.28 -17.24 4.87
N GLU A 124 -4.21 -17.66 4.21
CA GLU A 124 -3.42 -18.82 4.62
C GLU A 124 -2.49 -18.48 5.79
N TYR A 125 -1.87 -17.30 5.75
CA TYR A 125 -0.96 -16.85 6.81
C TYR A 125 -1.63 -16.82 8.18
N ARG A 126 -2.87 -16.34 8.27
CA ARG A 126 -3.61 -16.20 9.53
C ARG A 126 -3.94 -17.54 10.21
N TYR A 127 -3.98 -18.64 9.48
CA TYR A 127 -4.38 -19.95 10.02
C TYR A 127 -3.20 -20.89 10.29
N ARG A 128 -2.03 -20.61 9.73
CA ARG A 128 -0.85 -21.44 9.97
C ARG A 128 -0.07 -21.00 11.22
N LYS A 129 0.68 -21.91 11.83
CA LYS A 129 1.64 -21.56 12.86
C LYS A 129 2.88 -20.95 12.20
N VAL A 130 3.10 -19.67 12.46
CA VAL A 130 4.24 -18.91 11.93
C VAL A 130 5.36 -18.88 12.95
N VAL A 131 6.60 -19.05 12.49
CA VAL A 131 7.79 -18.75 13.28
C VAL A 131 8.04 -17.24 13.20
N ALA A 132 7.68 -16.52 14.26
CA ALA A 132 7.80 -15.07 14.29
C ALA A 132 9.27 -14.62 14.37
N ASN A 133 9.63 -13.60 13.57
CA ASN A 133 10.89 -12.89 13.66
C ASN A 133 10.59 -11.40 13.90
N GLN A 134 11.00 -10.85 15.02
CA GLN A 134 10.74 -9.46 15.40
C GLN A 134 11.50 -8.43 14.54
N LYS A 135 12.53 -8.87 13.81
CA LYS A 135 13.25 -8.06 12.81
C LYS A 135 12.73 -8.27 11.39
N GLN A 136 11.59 -8.89 11.23
CA GLN A 136 10.90 -9.03 9.95
C GLN A 136 9.96 -7.85 9.73
N LEU A 137 10.05 -7.23 8.56
CA LEU A 137 9.07 -6.24 8.11
C LEU A 137 7.84 -6.97 7.57
N ILE A 138 6.68 -6.72 8.16
CA ILE A 138 5.39 -7.19 7.67
C ILE A 138 4.83 -6.14 6.71
N VAL A 139 4.73 -6.47 5.44
CA VAL A 139 4.16 -5.59 4.40
C VAL A 139 2.78 -6.11 4.03
N THR A 140 1.76 -5.30 4.23
CA THR A 140 0.41 -5.58 3.75
C THR A 140 0.12 -4.77 2.49
N ILE A 141 -0.51 -5.39 1.50
CA ILE A 141 -0.89 -4.73 0.24
C ILE A 141 -2.39 -4.89 0.04
N SER A 142 -3.09 -3.78 -0.12
CA SER A 142 -4.54 -3.77 -0.36
C SER A 142 -4.95 -2.53 -1.12
N GLN A 143 -5.77 -2.68 -2.16
CA GLN A 143 -6.34 -1.54 -2.87
C GLN A 143 -7.31 -0.78 -1.96
N SER A 144 -8.28 -1.46 -1.35
CA SER A 144 -9.32 -0.85 -0.52
C SER A 144 -8.88 -0.54 0.90
N GLY A 145 -7.84 -1.23 1.41
CA GLY A 145 -7.44 -1.18 2.81
C GLY A 145 -8.44 -1.82 3.80
N GLU A 146 -9.47 -2.51 3.26
CA GLU A 146 -10.55 -3.14 4.05
C GLU A 146 -10.64 -4.66 3.81
N THR A 147 -9.66 -5.26 3.13
CA THR A 147 -9.62 -6.70 2.88
C THR A 147 -9.51 -7.45 4.20
N LEU A 148 -10.58 -8.14 4.60
CA LEU A 148 -10.69 -8.79 5.91
C LEU A 148 -9.51 -9.76 6.19
N ASP A 149 -9.19 -10.63 5.24
CA ASP A 149 -8.10 -11.60 5.42
C ASP A 149 -6.75 -10.91 5.62
N THR A 150 -6.47 -9.83 4.90
CA THR A 150 -5.24 -9.05 5.04
C THR A 150 -5.19 -8.34 6.40
N MET A 151 -6.31 -7.79 6.87
CA MET A 151 -6.41 -7.19 8.18
C MET A 151 -6.18 -8.22 9.30
N GLU A 152 -6.82 -9.36 9.20
CA GLU A 152 -6.68 -10.42 10.21
C GLU A 152 -5.27 -11.03 10.22
N ALA A 153 -4.63 -11.16 9.05
CA ALA A 153 -3.23 -11.58 8.96
C ALA A 153 -2.28 -10.56 9.62
N LEU A 154 -2.52 -9.25 9.42
CA LEU A 154 -1.78 -8.19 10.10
C LEU A 154 -1.96 -8.24 11.61
N LYS A 155 -3.20 -8.41 12.09
CA LYS A 155 -3.48 -8.56 13.52
C LYS A 155 -2.78 -9.78 14.10
N TYR A 156 -2.81 -10.90 13.39
CA TYR A 156 -2.13 -12.12 13.80
C TYR A 156 -0.61 -11.92 13.89
N ALA A 157 0.03 -11.33 12.88
CA ALA A 157 1.46 -11.01 12.94
C ALA A 157 1.79 -10.13 14.16
N LYS A 158 1.00 -9.10 14.42
CA LYS A 158 1.17 -8.22 15.60
C LYS A 158 0.99 -8.97 16.92
N SER A 159 0.06 -9.93 16.99
CA SER A 159 -0.14 -10.75 18.18
C SER A 159 1.07 -11.66 18.49
N LEU A 160 1.91 -11.92 17.48
CA LEU A 160 3.18 -12.65 17.62
C LEU A 160 4.38 -11.73 17.95
N GLY A 161 4.15 -10.43 18.17
CA GLY A 161 5.18 -9.43 18.47
C GLY A 161 5.90 -8.89 17.24
N GLN A 162 5.36 -9.10 16.04
CA GLN A 162 5.90 -8.55 14.78
C GLN A 162 5.35 -7.13 14.55
N ASP A 163 5.97 -6.16 15.21
CA ASP A 163 5.48 -4.77 15.24
C ASP A 163 6.00 -3.88 14.11
N ARG A 164 6.95 -4.37 13.29
CA ARG A 164 7.47 -3.64 12.13
C ARG A 164 6.52 -3.84 10.96
N THR A 165 5.56 -2.95 10.81
CA THR A 165 4.47 -3.10 9.84
C THR A 165 4.43 -1.94 8.87
N LEU A 166 4.27 -2.24 7.58
CA LEU A 166 4.05 -1.30 6.50
C LEU A 166 2.79 -1.67 5.73
N SER A 167 1.94 -0.71 5.44
CA SER A 167 0.80 -0.88 4.52
C SER A 167 1.03 -0.13 3.22
N ILE A 168 0.88 -0.80 2.09
CA ILE A 168 0.77 -0.19 0.76
C ILE A 168 -0.71 -0.21 0.39
N CYS A 169 -1.34 0.95 0.33
CA CYS A 169 -2.79 1.08 0.18
C CYS A 169 -3.17 2.25 -0.73
N ASN A 170 -4.31 2.14 -1.41
CA ASN A 170 -4.80 3.23 -2.25
C ASN A 170 -5.82 4.13 -1.53
N VAL A 171 -6.53 3.61 -0.54
CA VAL A 171 -7.59 4.35 0.16
C VAL A 171 -7.07 4.86 1.51
N PRO A 172 -6.90 6.19 1.67
CA PRO A 172 -6.60 6.79 2.96
C PRO A 172 -7.69 6.47 3.99
N GLU A 173 -7.36 6.57 5.28
CA GLU A 173 -8.29 6.37 6.41
C GLU A 173 -8.92 4.97 6.52
N SER A 174 -8.56 4.03 5.65
CA SER A 174 -9.03 2.65 5.72
C SER A 174 -8.39 1.89 6.90
N ALA A 175 -8.92 0.71 7.22
CA ALA A 175 -8.58 0.02 8.46
C ALA A 175 -7.15 -0.54 8.50
N ILE A 176 -6.62 -1.06 7.38
CA ILE A 176 -5.27 -1.64 7.31
C ILE A 176 -4.19 -0.56 7.50
N PRO A 177 -4.20 0.59 6.81
CA PRO A 177 -3.28 1.69 7.07
C PRO A 177 -3.28 2.14 8.54
N ARG A 178 -4.46 2.34 9.13
CA ARG A 178 -4.57 2.75 10.54
C ARG A 178 -4.00 1.73 11.52
N ALA A 179 -3.97 0.45 11.16
CA ALA A 179 -3.40 -0.61 11.98
C ALA A 179 -1.88 -0.80 11.79
N SER A 180 -1.27 -0.13 10.81
CA SER A 180 0.14 -0.24 10.46
C SER A 180 0.97 0.90 11.03
N LYS A 181 2.28 0.67 11.27
CA LYS A 181 3.21 1.71 11.74
C LYS A 181 3.63 2.65 10.61
N LEU A 182 3.82 2.07 9.42
CA LEU A 182 4.22 2.79 8.22
C LEU A 182 3.15 2.64 7.15
N VAL A 183 2.99 3.66 6.31
CA VAL A 183 2.00 3.65 5.24
C VAL A 183 2.58 4.29 3.98
N PHE A 184 2.29 3.69 2.84
CA PHE A 184 2.46 4.31 1.52
C PHE A 184 1.12 4.31 0.78
N TYR A 185 0.68 5.48 0.35
CA TYR A 185 -0.53 5.63 -0.46
C TYR A 185 -0.19 5.69 -1.94
N THR A 186 -0.80 4.78 -2.74
CA THR A 186 -0.48 4.62 -4.16
C THR A 186 -1.08 5.68 -5.06
N ARG A 187 -2.03 6.48 -4.57
CA ARG A 187 -2.69 7.58 -5.32
C ARG A 187 -3.25 7.16 -6.69
N ALA A 188 -3.69 5.90 -6.83
CA ALA A 188 -4.24 5.39 -8.07
C ALA A 188 -5.63 5.98 -8.43
N GLY A 189 -6.21 6.77 -7.53
CA GLY A 189 -7.58 7.24 -7.65
C GLY A 189 -8.61 6.14 -7.42
N ALA A 190 -9.88 6.43 -7.71
CA ALA A 190 -10.95 5.44 -7.56
C ALA A 190 -10.80 4.32 -8.62
N GLU A 191 -10.89 3.06 -8.18
CA GLU A 191 -10.93 1.87 -9.02
C GLU A 191 -12.27 1.17 -8.77
N ILE A 192 -13.12 1.10 -9.80
CA ILE A 192 -14.51 0.60 -9.74
C ILE A 192 -14.60 -0.77 -10.42
N GLY A 193 -13.73 -1.04 -11.40
CA GLY A 193 -13.63 -2.33 -12.06
C GLY A 193 -13.36 -3.46 -11.07
N VAL A 194 -14.03 -4.62 -11.27
CA VAL A 194 -13.86 -5.77 -10.38
C VAL A 194 -12.43 -6.33 -10.42
N ALA A 195 -11.85 -6.39 -11.61
CA ALA A 195 -10.45 -6.79 -11.77
C ALA A 195 -9.54 -5.58 -11.63
N SER A 196 -8.56 -5.66 -10.75
CA SER A 196 -7.60 -4.59 -10.52
C SER A 196 -6.69 -4.37 -11.72
N THR A 197 -6.47 -3.11 -12.08
CA THR A 197 -5.63 -2.66 -13.20
C THR A 197 -4.62 -1.60 -12.73
N LYS A 198 -5.00 -0.34 -12.68
CA LYS A 198 -4.13 0.75 -12.25
C LYS A 198 -3.66 0.63 -10.79
N ALA A 199 -4.49 0.08 -9.91
CA ALA A 199 -4.07 -0.16 -8.53
C ALA A 199 -2.95 -1.21 -8.44
N PHE A 200 -3.00 -2.27 -9.25
CA PHE A 200 -1.91 -3.26 -9.33
C PHE A 200 -0.60 -2.61 -9.80
N THR A 201 -0.63 -1.82 -10.87
CA THR A 201 0.56 -1.18 -11.42
C THR A 201 1.18 -0.19 -10.41
N THR A 202 0.35 0.58 -9.71
CA THR A 202 0.85 1.52 -8.68
C THR A 202 1.37 0.80 -7.43
N GLN A 203 0.85 -0.40 -7.10
CA GLN A 203 1.43 -1.25 -6.06
C GLN A 203 2.84 -1.73 -6.45
N LEU A 204 3.07 -2.07 -7.71
CA LEU A 204 4.42 -2.41 -8.20
C LEU A 204 5.38 -1.22 -8.05
N VAL A 205 4.96 -0.01 -8.39
CA VAL A 205 5.75 1.21 -8.19
C VAL A 205 6.11 1.42 -6.72
N ALA A 206 5.13 1.29 -5.81
CA ALA A 206 5.35 1.43 -4.37
C ALA A 206 6.32 0.38 -3.82
N LEU A 207 6.20 -0.87 -4.27
CA LEU A 207 7.08 -1.97 -3.88
C LEU A 207 8.50 -1.79 -4.43
N PHE A 208 8.64 -1.25 -5.64
CA PHE A 208 9.95 -0.91 -6.20
C PHE A 208 10.60 0.24 -5.40
N ALA A 209 9.83 1.26 -5.01
CA ALA A 209 10.32 2.32 -4.12
C ALA A 209 10.79 1.76 -2.76
N LEU A 210 10.02 0.84 -2.16
CA LEU A 210 10.44 0.15 -0.94
C LEU A 210 11.76 -0.61 -1.15
N THR A 211 11.90 -1.30 -2.27
CA THR A 211 13.13 -2.01 -2.63
C THR A 211 14.31 -1.06 -2.72
N GLY A 212 14.14 0.09 -3.41
CA GLY A 212 15.19 1.12 -3.51
C GLY A 212 15.60 1.68 -2.16
N VAL A 213 14.65 1.99 -1.29
CA VAL A 213 14.90 2.46 0.08
C VAL A 213 15.69 1.40 0.88
N LEU A 214 15.28 0.14 0.84
CA LEU A 214 15.96 -0.93 1.56
C LEU A 214 17.36 -1.21 0.99
N ALA A 215 17.52 -1.17 -0.33
CA ALA A 215 18.83 -1.31 -0.98
C ALA A 215 19.80 -0.18 -0.54
N LYS A 216 19.31 1.06 -0.46
CA LYS A 216 20.07 2.22 0.01
C LYS A 216 20.45 2.10 1.49
N LEU A 217 19.51 1.77 2.36
CA LEU A 217 19.75 1.57 3.79
C LEU A 217 20.77 0.46 4.06
N ARG A 218 20.84 -0.54 3.20
CA ARG A 218 21.78 -1.66 3.28
C ARG A 218 23.13 -1.38 2.56
N GLY A 219 23.30 -0.17 2.01
CA GLY A 219 24.54 0.20 1.28
C GLY A 219 24.75 -0.55 -0.03
N ARG A 220 23.69 -1.08 -0.64
CA ARG A 220 23.74 -1.85 -1.90
C ARG A 220 23.40 -1.02 -3.14
N LEU A 221 22.98 0.23 -2.95
CA LEU A 221 22.61 1.14 -4.04
C LEU A 221 23.55 2.34 -4.03
N SER A 222 24.37 2.49 -5.07
CA SER A 222 25.22 3.69 -5.24
C SER A 222 24.37 4.88 -5.70
N ALA A 223 24.89 6.10 -5.54
CA ALA A 223 24.22 7.32 -5.97
C ALA A 223 23.97 7.32 -7.50
N GLU A 224 24.90 6.80 -8.28
CA GLU A 224 24.80 6.69 -9.74
C GLU A 224 23.70 5.69 -10.14
N ALA A 225 23.64 4.53 -9.46
CA ALA A 225 22.62 3.52 -9.71
C ALA A 225 21.23 4.02 -9.27
N GLU A 226 21.15 4.74 -8.13
CA GLU A 226 19.91 5.37 -7.70
C GLU A 226 19.41 6.37 -8.74
N ALA A 227 20.29 7.24 -9.24
CA ALA A 227 19.93 8.23 -10.25
C ALA A 227 19.42 7.58 -11.55
N ALA A 228 20.06 6.49 -12.00
CA ALA A 228 19.59 5.76 -13.17
C ALA A 228 18.20 5.14 -12.96
N LEU A 229 17.96 4.50 -11.82
CA LEU A 229 16.64 3.91 -11.50
C LEU A 229 15.54 4.99 -11.39
N LEU A 230 15.86 6.15 -10.84
CA LEU A 230 14.91 7.27 -10.76
C LEU A 230 14.60 7.85 -12.14
N ASP A 231 15.58 7.87 -13.03
CA ASP A 231 15.37 8.29 -14.42
C ASP A 231 14.47 7.30 -15.17
N ASP A 232 14.71 6.00 -15.04
CA ASP A 232 13.84 4.96 -15.59
C ASP A 232 12.41 5.06 -15.06
N LEU A 233 12.23 5.31 -13.76
CA LEU A 233 10.91 5.52 -13.16
C LEU A 233 10.20 6.75 -13.73
N ARG A 234 10.90 7.86 -14.00
CA ARG A 234 10.31 9.05 -14.62
C ARG A 234 9.77 8.78 -16.05
N HIS A 235 10.42 7.86 -16.77
CA HIS A 235 10.00 7.48 -18.11
C HIS A 235 8.91 6.40 -18.13
N LEU A 236 8.67 5.72 -17.01
CA LEU A 236 7.72 4.60 -16.91
C LEU A 236 6.28 4.96 -17.36
N PRO A 237 5.70 6.12 -16.97
CA PRO A 237 4.35 6.49 -17.44
C PRO A 237 4.25 6.53 -18.96
N GLY A 238 5.24 7.12 -19.62
CA GLY A 238 5.31 7.17 -21.09
C GLY A 238 5.47 5.81 -21.75
N SER A 239 6.23 4.90 -21.12
CA SER A 239 6.43 3.53 -21.60
C SER A 239 5.18 2.67 -21.52
N VAL A 240 4.29 2.95 -20.56
CA VAL A 240 3.01 2.22 -20.39
C VAL A 240 1.91 2.77 -21.31
N GLN A 241 2.08 3.98 -21.86
CA GLN A 241 1.09 4.61 -22.75
C GLN A 241 1.08 3.98 -24.15
N HIS A 242 2.13 3.30 -24.59
CA HIS A 242 2.31 2.67 -25.90
C HIS A 242 2.09 1.16 -25.87
#